data_58c1a6bad9f2744ed59ade95aff90582
#
_entry.id   58c1a6bad9f2744ed59ade95aff90582
#
_cell.length_a   1.000
_cell.length_b   1.000
_cell.length_c   1.000
_cell.angle_alpha   90.00
_cell.angle_beta   90.00
_cell.angle_gamma   90.00
#
_symmetry.space_group_name_H-M   'P 1'
#
loop_
_entity.id
_entity.type
_entity.pdbx_description
1 polymer ?
#
loop_
_entity_poly.entity_id
_entity_poly.type
_entity_poly.pdbx_seq_one_letter_code
_entity_poly.pdbx_strand_id
1 'polypeptide(L)'
;MVALVSSKHTTGCRAVAGLAPDAVLLEGIAGPASIKKLASALPKVPWGVRSGQLTDESAQAYQESGCDLLAFSLEGTPVAAVSSDEIARVLCLDLDADERQLRSIDPLPVDVLLLSLTGQAAPWTLADLASIAAISRRVNKYVLVEVSTPPGKKDLEAIRKAGVHGLVLDVGAVSAESLAELKEALLDMPRARLGRRERATAIVPSSVFPSGQGPAPEEPDEDDDDDDI
;
A
#
# COMPACT_ATOMS: atom_id res chain seq x y z
N MET A 1 -6.48 -9.28 -5.62
CA MET A 1 -5.35 -9.81 -6.41
C MET A 1 -5.11 -8.93 -7.62
N VAL A 2 -3.88 -8.50 -7.83
CA VAL A 2 -3.45 -7.72 -9.00
C VAL A 2 -2.75 -8.65 -9.99
N ALA A 3 -3.18 -8.62 -11.24
CA ALA A 3 -2.56 -9.40 -12.30
C ALA A 3 -1.43 -8.58 -12.94
N LEU A 4 -0.19 -9.06 -12.87
CA LEU A 4 0.92 -8.48 -13.61
C LEU A 4 0.97 -9.13 -15.01
N VAL A 5 0.98 -8.30 -16.04
CA VAL A 5 1.12 -8.72 -17.44
C VAL A 5 2.43 -8.17 -17.97
N SER A 6 3.41 -9.03 -18.08
CA SER A 6 4.71 -8.68 -18.64
C SER A 6 4.69 -8.74 -20.18
N SER A 7 5.42 -7.83 -20.83
CA SER A 7 5.63 -7.86 -22.29
C SER A 7 6.26 -9.16 -22.80
N LYS A 8 6.92 -9.90 -21.90
CA LYS A 8 7.49 -11.23 -22.20
C LYS A 8 6.42 -12.30 -22.41
N HIS A 9 5.20 -12.10 -21.89
CA HIS A 9 4.11 -13.05 -21.91
C HIS A 9 2.83 -12.45 -22.50
N THR A 10 2.82 -12.18 -23.79
CA THR A 10 1.67 -11.56 -24.52
C THR A 10 0.37 -12.37 -24.43
N THR A 11 0.43 -13.66 -24.07
CA THR A 11 -0.73 -14.49 -23.78
C THR A 11 -1.43 -14.12 -22.46
N GLY A 12 -0.76 -13.38 -21.59
CA GLY A 12 -1.30 -12.97 -20.28
C GLY A 12 -2.61 -12.17 -20.35
N CYS A 13 -2.81 -11.34 -21.38
CA CYS A 13 -4.04 -10.57 -21.52
C CYS A 13 -5.31 -11.47 -21.65
N ARG A 14 -5.18 -12.65 -22.27
CA ARG A 14 -6.30 -13.60 -22.36
C ARG A 14 -6.57 -14.30 -21.01
N ALA A 15 -5.52 -14.61 -20.28
CA ALA A 15 -5.62 -15.20 -18.94
C ALA A 15 -6.33 -14.24 -17.98
N VAL A 16 -6.04 -12.93 -18.08
CA VAL A 16 -6.68 -11.89 -17.27
C VAL A 16 -8.20 -11.87 -17.45
N ALA A 17 -8.69 -12.04 -18.67
CA ALA A 17 -10.14 -12.01 -18.95
C ALA A 17 -10.93 -13.11 -18.21
N GLY A 18 -10.35 -14.32 -18.07
CA GLY A 18 -10.96 -15.42 -17.31
C GLY A 18 -10.79 -15.30 -15.79
N LEU A 19 -9.71 -14.63 -15.36
CA LEU A 19 -9.35 -14.53 -13.96
C LEU A 19 -10.15 -13.46 -13.20
N ALA A 20 -10.62 -12.40 -13.88
CA ALA A 20 -11.28 -11.23 -13.30
C ALA A 20 -10.54 -10.70 -12.05
N PRO A 21 -9.30 -10.20 -12.19
CA PRO A 21 -8.52 -9.64 -11.09
C PRO A 21 -9.13 -8.32 -10.61
N ASP A 22 -8.70 -7.83 -9.44
CA ASP A 22 -9.13 -6.53 -8.93
C ASP A 22 -8.46 -5.35 -9.66
N ALA A 23 -7.26 -5.57 -10.20
CA ALA A 23 -6.54 -4.63 -11.07
C ALA A 23 -5.53 -5.37 -11.96
N VAL A 24 -5.07 -4.68 -13.00
CA VAL A 24 -4.03 -5.18 -13.92
C VAL A 24 -2.85 -4.21 -13.95
N LEU A 25 -1.64 -4.73 -13.83
CA LEU A 25 -0.42 -3.98 -13.95
C LEU A 25 0.35 -4.42 -15.21
N LEU A 26 0.62 -3.49 -16.11
CA LEU A 26 1.33 -3.73 -17.37
C LEU A 26 2.80 -3.39 -17.20
N GLU A 27 3.69 -4.31 -17.54
CA GLU A 27 5.14 -4.13 -17.40
C GLU A 27 5.90 -4.33 -18.71
N GLY A 28 6.95 -3.53 -18.93
CA GLY A 28 7.88 -3.69 -20.05
C GLY A 28 7.26 -3.40 -21.42
N ILE A 29 6.17 -2.66 -21.46
CA ILE A 29 5.47 -2.31 -22.69
C ILE A 29 5.98 -0.97 -23.20
N ALA A 30 6.50 -0.95 -24.40
CA ALA A 30 7.08 0.23 -24.99
C ALA A 30 6.01 1.18 -25.56
N GLY A 31 5.93 2.36 -24.97
CA GLY A 31 5.23 3.52 -25.46
C GLY A 31 3.70 3.54 -25.25
N PRO A 32 3.12 4.75 -25.15
CA PRO A 32 1.70 4.95 -24.81
C PRO A 32 0.72 4.32 -25.81
N ALA A 33 1.06 4.29 -27.10
CA ALA A 33 0.19 3.69 -28.13
C ALA A 33 -0.01 2.18 -27.94
N SER A 34 1.06 1.46 -27.58
CA SER A 34 0.99 0.02 -27.29
C SER A 34 0.18 -0.26 -26.04
N ILE A 35 0.34 0.58 -25.03
CA ILE A 35 -0.40 0.50 -23.76
C ILE A 35 -1.89 0.72 -24.00
N LYS A 36 -2.27 1.75 -24.76
CA LYS A 36 -3.67 2.02 -25.09
C LYS A 36 -4.33 0.86 -25.83
N LYS A 37 -3.60 0.22 -26.74
CA LYS A 37 -4.09 -0.98 -27.47
C LYS A 37 -4.30 -2.15 -26.52
N LEU A 38 -3.40 -2.39 -25.58
CA LEU A 38 -3.51 -3.45 -24.59
C LEU A 38 -4.61 -3.15 -23.58
N ALA A 39 -4.69 -1.93 -23.07
CA ALA A 39 -5.72 -1.49 -22.15
C ALA A 39 -7.13 -1.68 -22.75
N SER A 40 -7.30 -1.40 -24.03
CA SER A 40 -8.60 -1.63 -24.72
C SER A 40 -8.99 -3.11 -24.84
N ALA A 41 -8.02 -4.02 -24.73
CA ALA A 41 -8.25 -5.47 -24.75
C ALA A 41 -8.47 -6.07 -23.35
N LEU A 42 -8.25 -5.29 -22.30
CA LEU A 42 -8.49 -5.72 -20.92
C LEU A 42 -9.97 -5.66 -20.58
N PRO A 43 -10.44 -6.52 -19.63
CA PRO A 43 -11.77 -6.38 -19.06
C PRO A 43 -11.90 -5.00 -18.37
N LYS A 44 -13.13 -4.58 -18.05
CA LYS A 44 -13.40 -3.33 -17.32
C LYS A 44 -12.93 -3.42 -15.86
N VAL A 45 -11.63 -3.50 -15.68
CA VAL A 45 -10.95 -3.49 -14.37
C VAL A 45 -9.95 -2.35 -14.35
N PRO A 46 -9.65 -1.76 -13.20
CA PRO A 46 -8.58 -0.78 -13.06
C PRO A 46 -7.27 -1.35 -13.63
N TRP A 47 -6.54 -0.52 -14.36
CA TRP A 47 -5.27 -0.93 -14.92
C TRP A 47 -4.20 0.13 -14.74
N GLY A 48 -2.95 -0.31 -14.72
CA GLY A 48 -1.82 0.57 -14.54
C GLY A 48 -0.57 0.12 -15.27
N VAL A 49 0.48 0.91 -15.13
CA VAL A 49 1.78 0.66 -15.74
C VAL A 49 2.86 0.59 -14.68
N ARG A 50 3.73 -0.41 -14.78
CA ARG A 50 4.98 -0.48 -14.04
C ARG A 50 6.11 0.01 -14.92
N SER A 51 6.75 1.10 -14.51
CA SER A 51 7.89 1.72 -15.21
C SER A 51 9.08 1.81 -14.27
N GLY A 52 10.24 1.30 -14.68
CA GLY A 52 11.49 1.46 -13.93
C GLY A 52 12.03 2.89 -13.97
N GLN A 53 11.69 3.64 -15.02
CA GLN A 53 12.02 5.06 -15.17
C GLN A 53 10.77 5.81 -15.62
N LEU A 54 10.11 6.45 -14.68
CA LEU A 54 8.95 7.29 -14.95
C LEU A 54 9.42 8.72 -15.18
N THR A 55 8.96 9.35 -16.27
CA THR A 55 9.18 10.77 -16.57
C THR A 55 7.84 11.51 -16.52
N ASP A 56 7.86 12.83 -16.37
CA ASP A 56 6.64 13.65 -16.36
C ASP A 56 5.81 13.43 -17.63
N GLU A 57 6.49 13.42 -18.80
CA GLU A 57 5.84 13.21 -20.08
C GLU A 57 5.19 11.82 -20.18
N SER A 58 5.87 10.78 -19.69
CA SER A 58 5.32 9.43 -19.71
C SER A 58 4.18 9.27 -18.72
N ALA A 59 4.26 9.86 -17.53
CA ALA A 59 3.20 9.85 -16.53
C ALA A 59 1.92 10.52 -17.08
N GLN A 60 2.07 11.71 -17.68
CA GLN A 60 0.96 12.42 -18.30
C GLN A 60 0.35 11.60 -19.45
N ALA A 61 1.17 11.01 -20.34
CA ALA A 61 0.69 10.19 -21.45
C ALA A 61 -0.08 8.94 -20.98
N TYR A 62 0.33 8.34 -19.84
CA TYR A 62 -0.40 7.22 -19.24
C TYR A 62 -1.73 7.67 -18.64
N GLN A 63 -1.76 8.81 -17.97
CA GLN A 63 -2.99 9.41 -17.43
C GLN A 63 -3.99 9.72 -18.55
N GLU A 64 -3.55 10.36 -19.63
CA GLU A 64 -4.38 10.66 -20.80
C GLU A 64 -4.91 9.38 -21.49
N SER A 65 -4.21 8.26 -21.32
CA SER A 65 -4.64 6.95 -21.83
C SER A 65 -5.65 6.24 -20.92
N GLY A 66 -6.02 6.84 -19.79
CA GLY A 66 -6.95 6.28 -18.82
C GLY A 66 -6.31 5.28 -17.85
N CYS A 67 -5.04 5.47 -17.51
CA CYS A 67 -4.32 4.68 -16.52
C CYS A 67 -4.79 5.04 -15.11
N ASP A 68 -5.17 4.06 -14.30
CA ASP A 68 -5.66 4.25 -12.93
C ASP A 68 -4.54 4.19 -11.87
N LEU A 69 -3.39 3.54 -12.20
CA LEU A 69 -2.29 3.35 -11.25
C LEU A 69 -0.92 3.37 -11.94
N LEU A 70 0.07 3.99 -11.30
CA LEU A 70 1.46 4.02 -11.75
C LEU A 70 2.34 3.37 -10.70
N ALA A 71 3.08 2.33 -11.12
CA ALA A 71 4.08 1.68 -10.28
C ALA A 71 5.49 2.10 -10.74
N PHE A 72 6.30 2.58 -9.81
CA PHE A 72 7.60 3.19 -10.07
C PHE A 72 8.60 2.91 -8.96
N SER A 73 9.89 3.09 -9.27
CA SER A 73 10.98 3.03 -8.31
C SER A 73 11.21 4.39 -7.66
N LEU A 74 11.72 4.39 -6.43
CA LEU A 74 12.08 5.63 -5.72
C LEU A 74 13.16 6.41 -6.48
N GLU A 75 14.17 5.67 -6.94
CA GLU A 75 15.30 6.27 -7.65
C GLU A 75 14.93 6.61 -9.08
N GLY A 76 15.29 7.82 -9.50
CA GLY A 76 15.09 8.30 -10.86
C GLY A 76 13.67 8.72 -11.24
N THR A 77 12.72 8.71 -10.31
CA THR A 77 11.36 9.21 -10.55
C THR A 77 11.26 10.68 -10.14
N PRO A 78 10.99 11.61 -11.06
CA PRO A 78 10.78 13.02 -10.75
C PRO A 78 9.53 13.23 -9.90
N VAL A 79 9.57 14.21 -8.99
CA VAL A 79 8.41 14.53 -8.14
C VAL A 79 7.20 14.94 -8.97
N ALA A 80 7.41 15.66 -10.08
CA ALA A 80 6.34 16.11 -10.96
C ALA A 80 5.57 14.94 -11.58
N ALA A 81 6.26 13.83 -11.92
CA ALA A 81 5.63 12.63 -12.51
C ALA A 81 4.62 11.93 -11.58
N VAL A 82 4.67 12.22 -10.27
CA VAL A 82 3.80 11.61 -9.24
C VAL A 82 2.96 12.65 -8.49
N SER A 83 2.84 13.86 -9.05
CA SER A 83 2.11 14.96 -8.42
C SER A 83 0.58 14.89 -8.60
N SER A 84 0.08 14.10 -9.55
CA SER A 84 -1.36 13.95 -9.80
C SER A 84 -2.02 13.10 -8.71
N ASP A 85 -3.14 13.60 -8.16
CA ASP A 85 -3.98 12.86 -7.21
C ASP A 85 -5.06 12.00 -7.89
N GLU A 86 -5.15 12.05 -9.23
CA GLU A 86 -6.12 11.29 -10.01
C GLU A 86 -5.68 9.85 -10.30
N ILE A 87 -4.39 9.55 -10.08
CA ILE A 87 -3.79 8.24 -10.33
C ILE A 87 -3.23 7.68 -9.02
N ALA A 88 -3.51 6.41 -8.72
CA ALA A 88 -2.92 5.73 -7.58
C ALA A 88 -1.40 5.53 -7.78
N ARG A 89 -0.60 5.96 -6.81
CA ARG A 89 0.86 5.97 -6.85
C ARG A 89 1.40 4.78 -6.08
N VAL A 90 2.01 3.85 -6.80
CA VAL A 90 2.53 2.59 -6.27
C VAL A 90 4.05 2.62 -6.27
N LEU A 91 4.67 2.68 -5.11
CA LEU A 91 6.12 2.66 -4.97
C LEU A 91 6.62 1.21 -4.87
N CYS A 92 7.49 0.82 -5.79
CA CYS A 92 8.16 -0.47 -5.76
C CYS A 92 9.36 -0.41 -4.81
N LEU A 93 9.44 -1.35 -3.88
CA LEU A 93 10.51 -1.47 -2.90
C LEU A 93 10.98 -2.92 -2.76
N ASP A 94 12.25 -3.06 -2.44
CA ASP A 94 12.81 -4.35 -2.04
C ASP A 94 12.58 -4.60 -0.54
N LEU A 95 12.67 -5.87 -0.11
CA LEU A 95 12.45 -6.26 1.29
C LEU A 95 13.55 -5.83 2.25
N ASP A 96 14.69 -5.44 1.74
CA ASP A 96 15.86 -5.00 2.49
C ASP A 96 15.84 -3.49 2.83
N ALA A 97 14.75 -2.80 2.48
CA ALA A 97 14.56 -1.39 2.82
C ALA A 97 14.77 -1.16 4.33
N ASP A 98 15.72 -0.29 4.66
CA ASP A 98 16.07 0.00 6.03
C ASP A 98 15.03 0.91 6.73
N GLU A 99 15.13 1.00 8.05
CA GLU A 99 14.20 1.80 8.87
C GLU A 99 14.23 3.28 8.50
N ARG A 100 15.37 3.82 8.14
CA ARG A 100 15.54 5.22 7.76
C ARG A 100 14.83 5.52 6.45
N GLN A 101 14.99 4.62 5.48
CA GLN A 101 14.31 4.70 4.20
C GLN A 101 12.78 4.63 4.38
N LEU A 102 12.28 3.70 5.19
CA LEU A 102 10.84 3.56 5.44
C LEU A 102 10.24 4.82 6.10
N ARG A 103 10.96 5.44 7.04
CA ARG A 103 10.52 6.71 7.64
C ARG A 103 10.46 7.87 6.63
N SER A 104 11.37 7.88 5.65
CA SER A 104 11.39 8.91 4.61
C SER A 104 10.29 8.74 3.57
N ILE A 105 9.76 7.53 3.40
CA ILE A 105 8.69 7.21 2.44
C ILE A 105 7.31 7.65 2.95
N ASP A 106 7.06 7.58 4.26
CA ASP A 106 5.72 7.85 4.81
C ASP A 106 5.16 9.25 4.44
N PRO A 107 5.94 10.34 4.45
CA PRO A 107 5.47 11.66 4.00
C PRO A 107 5.39 11.84 2.50
N LEU A 108 5.88 10.89 1.67
CA LEU A 108 5.85 11.03 0.22
C LEU A 108 4.42 10.87 -0.34
N PRO A 109 4.15 11.47 -1.52
CA PRO A 109 2.87 11.32 -2.22
C PRO A 109 2.76 9.92 -2.86
N VAL A 110 2.70 8.89 -2.02
CA VAL A 110 2.61 7.48 -2.39
C VAL A 110 1.40 6.88 -1.67
N ASP A 111 0.60 6.09 -2.37
CA ASP A 111 -0.62 5.50 -1.82
C ASP A 111 -0.41 4.03 -1.43
N VAL A 112 0.43 3.34 -2.19
CA VAL A 112 0.66 1.90 -2.09
C VAL A 112 2.15 1.58 -2.15
N LEU A 113 2.60 0.63 -1.34
CA LEU A 113 3.91 0.00 -1.47
C LEU A 113 3.77 -1.36 -2.14
N LEU A 114 4.57 -1.63 -3.14
CA LEU A 114 4.71 -2.92 -3.78
C LEU A 114 6.06 -3.52 -3.41
N LEU A 115 6.04 -4.56 -2.57
CA LEU A 115 7.23 -5.28 -2.13
C LEU A 115 7.51 -6.46 -3.06
N SER A 116 8.74 -6.58 -3.55
CA SER A 116 9.12 -7.68 -4.43
C SER A 116 9.69 -8.86 -3.63
N LEU A 117 9.09 -10.04 -3.84
CA LEU A 117 9.57 -11.35 -3.36
C LEU A 117 9.94 -12.28 -4.52
N THR A 118 10.11 -11.74 -5.72
CA THR A 118 10.33 -12.54 -6.93
C THR A 118 11.66 -13.30 -6.94
N GLY A 119 12.62 -12.90 -6.10
CA GLY A 119 13.89 -13.60 -5.91
C GLY A 119 13.84 -14.76 -4.91
N GLN A 120 12.74 -14.95 -4.20
CA GLN A 120 12.61 -15.96 -3.15
C GLN A 120 11.72 -17.10 -3.64
N ALA A 121 12.26 -18.32 -3.55
CA ALA A 121 11.51 -19.52 -3.87
C ALA A 121 10.60 -19.93 -2.69
N ALA A 122 9.42 -20.48 -2.99
CA ALA A 122 8.63 -21.15 -1.97
C ALA A 122 9.39 -22.36 -1.37
N PRO A 123 9.23 -22.68 -0.08
CA PRO A 123 8.24 -22.12 0.86
C PRO A 123 8.70 -20.80 1.49
N TRP A 124 7.75 -19.98 1.88
CA TRP A 124 7.97 -18.73 2.58
C TRP A 124 8.54 -18.96 3.97
N THR A 125 9.56 -18.19 4.32
CA THR A 125 10.19 -18.31 5.62
C THR A 125 9.60 -17.34 6.64
N LEU A 126 9.83 -17.60 7.93
CA LEU A 126 9.47 -16.65 8.98
C LEU A 126 10.27 -15.34 8.86
N ALA A 127 11.47 -15.38 8.27
CA ALA A 127 12.26 -14.18 8.03
C ALA A 127 11.58 -13.26 6.99
N ASP A 128 11.03 -13.83 5.91
CA ASP A 128 10.30 -13.08 4.90
C ASP A 128 9.06 -12.39 5.50
N LEU A 129 8.29 -13.15 6.27
CA LEU A 129 7.11 -12.62 6.96
C LEU A 129 7.49 -11.53 7.99
N ALA A 130 8.62 -11.70 8.70
CA ALA A 130 9.11 -10.70 9.64
C ALA A 130 9.50 -9.39 8.94
N SER A 131 10.19 -9.49 7.79
CA SER A 131 10.56 -8.32 6.97
C SER A 131 9.31 -7.59 6.46
N ILE A 132 8.34 -8.32 5.91
CA ILE A 132 7.06 -7.74 5.47
C ILE A 132 6.34 -7.05 6.64
N ALA A 133 6.24 -7.73 7.80
CA ALA A 133 5.57 -7.19 8.97
C ALA A 133 6.30 -5.95 9.52
N ALA A 134 7.63 -5.91 9.47
CA ALA A 134 8.41 -4.75 9.87
C ALA A 134 8.12 -3.54 8.99
N ILE A 135 8.05 -3.72 7.67
CA ILE A 135 7.70 -2.67 6.71
C ILE A 135 6.25 -2.22 6.93
N SER A 136 5.31 -3.14 6.90
CA SER A 136 3.87 -2.86 6.97
C SER A 136 3.45 -2.13 8.25
N ARG A 137 4.15 -2.36 9.37
CA ARG A 137 3.88 -1.68 10.65
C ARG A 137 4.42 -0.25 10.73
N ARG A 138 5.42 0.08 9.92
CA ARG A 138 6.12 1.36 9.96
C ARG A 138 5.56 2.40 9.00
N VAL A 139 4.85 1.96 7.97
CA VAL A 139 4.27 2.83 6.96
C VAL A 139 2.75 2.88 7.10
N ASN A 140 2.16 4.04 6.86
CA ASN A 140 0.70 4.21 6.83
C ASN A 140 0.17 4.14 5.40
N LYS A 141 0.61 3.12 4.65
CA LYS A 141 0.28 2.90 3.23
C LYS A 141 -0.30 1.50 3.05
N TYR A 142 -1.00 1.28 1.96
CA TYR A 142 -1.36 -0.08 1.57
C TYR A 142 -0.12 -0.85 1.13
N VAL A 143 -0.05 -2.13 1.47
CA VAL A 143 1.09 -2.98 1.12
C VAL A 143 0.62 -4.09 0.19
N LEU A 144 1.18 -4.15 -0.99
CA LEU A 144 1.07 -5.26 -1.93
C LEU A 144 2.38 -6.04 -1.93
N VAL A 145 2.30 -7.32 -2.23
CA VAL A 145 3.47 -8.18 -2.35
C VAL A 145 3.44 -8.88 -3.69
N GLU A 146 4.53 -8.76 -4.45
CA GLU A 146 4.74 -9.48 -5.69
C GLU A 146 5.36 -10.83 -5.39
N VAL A 147 4.76 -11.89 -5.91
CA VAL A 147 5.17 -13.28 -5.69
C VAL A 147 5.34 -14.01 -7.02
N SER A 148 6.35 -14.89 -7.10
CA SER A 148 6.64 -15.69 -8.30
C SER A 148 5.70 -16.89 -8.43
N THR A 149 5.25 -17.44 -7.30
CA THR A 149 4.38 -18.63 -7.24
C THR A 149 3.20 -18.36 -6.33
N PRO A 150 1.99 -18.85 -6.67
CA PRO A 150 0.83 -18.72 -5.82
C PRO A 150 1.07 -19.31 -4.42
N PRO A 151 0.89 -18.55 -3.35
CA PRO A 151 1.02 -19.06 -1.98
C PRO A 151 -0.15 -19.96 -1.61
N GLY A 152 0.14 -21.00 -0.81
CA GLY A 152 -0.89 -21.89 -0.27
C GLY A 152 -1.77 -21.19 0.78
N LYS A 153 -2.91 -21.80 1.13
CA LYS A 153 -3.90 -21.22 2.08
C LYS A 153 -3.28 -20.80 3.42
N LYS A 154 -2.35 -21.60 3.96
CA LYS A 154 -1.68 -21.26 5.23
C LYS A 154 -0.75 -20.07 5.09
N ASP A 155 -0.05 -19.98 3.96
CA ASP A 155 0.84 -18.87 3.66
C ASP A 155 0.04 -17.57 3.46
N LEU A 156 -1.11 -17.65 2.77
CA LEU A 156 -2.03 -16.51 2.60
C LEU A 156 -2.48 -15.93 3.93
N GLU A 157 -2.84 -16.78 4.91
CA GLU A 157 -3.21 -16.32 6.24
C GLU A 157 -2.04 -15.65 6.97
N ALA A 158 -0.83 -16.20 6.85
CA ALA A 158 0.37 -15.65 7.46
C ALA A 158 0.76 -14.30 6.83
N ILE A 159 0.75 -14.21 5.51
CA ILE A 159 1.01 -12.98 4.73
C ILE A 159 0.02 -11.88 5.12
N ARG A 160 -1.26 -12.20 5.21
CA ARG A 160 -2.28 -11.25 5.65
C ARG A 160 -2.04 -10.76 7.09
N LYS A 161 -1.68 -11.65 8.01
CA LYS A 161 -1.33 -11.30 9.40
C LYS A 161 -0.08 -10.42 9.48
N ALA A 162 0.83 -10.55 8.52
CA ALA A 162 1.99 -9.67 8.39
C ALA A 162 1.63 -8.25 7.90
N GLY A 163 0.37 -7.99 7.50
CA GLY A 163 -0.12 -6.67 7.10
C GLY A 163 -0.20 -6.45 5.60
N VAL A 164 -0.15 -7.51 4.79
CA VAL A 164 -0.33 -7.43 3.33
C VAL A 164 -1.81 -7.26 2.99
N HIS A 165 -2.08 -6.35 2.06
CA HIS A 165 -3.43 -6.01 1.59
C HIS A 165 -3.79 -6.69 0.27
N GLY A 166 -2.79 -7.09 -0.53
CA GLY A 166 -3.01 -7.78 -1.79
C GLY A 166 -1.76 -8.41 -2.35
N LEU A 167 -1.95 -9.29 -3.32
CA LEU A 167 -0.88 -10.00 -4.02
C LEU A 167 -0.82 -9.55 -5.48
N VAL A 168 0.40 -9.50 -6.01
CA VAL A 168 0.71 -9.25 -7.41
C VAL A 168 1.38 -10.49 -7.98
N LEU A 169 0.88 -11.02 -9.09
CA LEU A 169 1.44 -12.20 -9.76
C LEU A 169 1.54 -11.97 -11.27
N ASP A 170 2.64 -12.43 -11.87
CA ASP A 170 2.76 -12.50 -13.32
C ASP A 170 1.88 -13.65 -13.86
N VAL A 171 0.76 -13.28 -14.44
CA VAL A 171 -0.24 -14.24 -14.96
C VAL A 171 0.26 -15.00 -16.20
N GLY A 172 1.35 -14.56 -16.82
CA GLY A 172 2.00 -15.28 -17.90
C GLY A 172 2.94 -16.38 -17.43
N ALA A 173 3.40 -16.31 -16.17
CA ALA A 173 4.34 -17.26 -15.57
C ALA A 173 3.64 -18.37 -14.76
N VAL A 174 2.35 -18.21 -14.45
CA VAL A 174 1.58 -19.11 -13.58
C VAL A 174 0.46 -19.79 -14.39
N SER A 175 0.18 -21.07 -14.11
CA SER A 175 -0.90 -21.78 -14.76
C SER A 175 -2.28 -21.20 -14.43
N ALA A 176 -3.23 -21.28 -15.37
CA ALA A 176 -4.58 -20.79 -15.16
C ALA A 176 -5.30 -21.51 -14.00
N GLU A 177 -5.01 -22.80 -13.79
CA GLU A 177 -5.56 -23.58 -12.68
C GLU A 177 -5.07 -23.05 -11.33
N SER A 178 -3.75 -22.83 -11.18
CA SER A 178 -3.18 -22.28 -9.94
C SER A 178 -3.66 -20.88 -9.63
N LEU A 179 -3.92 -20.06 -10.66
CA LEU A 179 -4.50 -18.72 -10.48
C LEU A 179 -5.96 -18.80 -10.04
N ALA A 180 -6.74 -19.74 -10.57
CA ALA A 180 -8.12 -19.97 -10.15
C ALA A 180 -8.20 -20.45 -8.70
N GLU A 181 -7.37 -21.42 -8.33
CA GLU A 181 -7.25 -21.91 -6.94
C GLU A 181 -6.87 -20.79 -5.97
N LEU A 182 -5.89 -19.96 -6.35
CA LEU A 182 -5.50 -18.80 -5.55
C LEU A 182 -6.66 -17.83 -5.36
N LYS A 183 -7.41 -17.56 -6.42
CA LYS A 183 -8.56 -16.66 -6.37
C LYS A 183 -9.65 -17.21 -5.43
N GLU A 184 -9.99 -18.48 -5.53
CA GLU A 184 -10.92 -19.14 -4.60
C GLU A 184 -10.43 -19.03 -3.16
N ALA A 185 -9.17 -19.34 -2.92
CA ALA A 185 -8.56 -19.23 -1.58
C ALA A 185 -8.62 -17.81 -1.02
N LEU A 186 -8.43 -16.77 -1.86
CA LEU A 186 -8.55 -15.37 -1.46
C LEU A 186 -10.00 -14.96 -1.16
N LEU A 187 -10.97 -15.47 -1.91
CA LEU A 187 -12.38 -15.19 -1.68
C LEU A 187 -12.91 -15.87 -0.41
N ASP A 188 -12.41 -17.06 -0.10
CA ASP A 188 -12.74 -17.81 1.12
C ASP A 188 -12.14 -17.18 2.38
N MET A 189 -11.14 -16.32 2.25
CA MET A 189 -10.52 -15.69 3.40
C MET A 189 -11.49 -14.73 4.09
N PRO A 190 -11.63 -14.79 5.42
CA PRO A 190 -12.41 -13.81 6.16
C PRO A 190 -11.93 -12.39 5.82
N ARG A 191 -12.84 -11.50 5.48
CA ARG A 191 -12.48 -10.10 5.20
C ARG A 191 -11.67 -9.55 6.37
N ALA A 192 -10.52 -8.96 6.08
CA ALA A 192 -9.78 -8.25 7.10
C ALA A 192 -10.71 -7.19 7.67
N ARG A 193 -11.03 -7.27 8.95
CA ARG A 193 -11.56 -6.10 9.65
C ARG A 193 -10.41 -5.10 9.58
N LEU A 194 -10.57 -4.06 8.80
CA LEU A 194 -9.73 -2.86 8.90
C LEU A 194 -9.92 -2.38 10.32
N GLY A 195 -9.10 -2.90 11.22
CA GLY A 195 -9.02 -2.38 12.57
C GLY A 195 -8.66 -0.93 12.39
N ARG A 196 -9.65 -0.05 12.59
CA ARG A 196 -9.37 1.34 12.90
C ARG A 196 -8.25 1.23 13.93
N ARG A 197 -7.02 1.65 13.57
CA ARG A 197 -5.97 1.80 14.56
C ARG A 197 -6.57 2.76 15.58
N GLU A 198 -7.19 2.20 16.63
CA GLU A 198 -7.47 2.94 17.84
C GLU A 198 -6.10 3.45 18.24
N ARG A 199 -5.86 4.73 18.01
CA ARG A 199 -4.80 5.43 18.70
C ARG A 199 -5.08 5.07 20.14
N ALA A 200 -4.22 4.25 20.73
CA ALA A 200 -4.29 4.01 22.16
C ALA A 200 -4.22 5.41 22.79
N THR A 201 -5.38 5.91 23.16
CA THR A 201 -5.47 7.13 23.95
C THR A 201 -4.79 6.73 25.24
N ALA A 202 -3.60 7.26 25.48
CA ALA A 202 -2.90 7.02 26.72
C ALA A 202 -3.85 7.49 27.83
N ILE A 203 -4.46 6.55 28.53
CA ILE A 203 -5.24 6.83 29.72
C ILE A 203 -4.19 7.22 30.74
N VAL A 204 -3.98 8.52 30.92
CA VAL A 204 -3.18 9.04 32.03
C VAL A 204 -3.99 8.74 33.30
N PRO A 205 -3.49 7.89 34.22
CA PRO A 205 -4.20 7.64 35.45
C PRO A 205 -4.40 8.96 36.19
N SER A 206 -5.60 9.27 36.59
CA SER A 206 -5.93 10.50 37.34
C SER A 206 -5.20 10.64 38.68
N SER A 207 -4.50 9.58 39.13
CA SER A 207 -3.68 9.58 40.34
C SER A 207 -2.32 10.30 40.19
N VAL A 208 -1.97 10.78 39.01
CA VAL A 208 -0.68 11.50 38.78
C VAL A 208 -0.78 13.00 39.15
N PHE A 209 -1.98 13.52 39.30
CA PHE A 209 -2.15 14.88 39.76
C PHE A 209 -2.44 14.88 41.26
N PRO A 210 -1.49 15.27 42.14
CA PRO A 210 -1.81 15.50 43.56
C PRO A 210 -2.89 16.59 43.56
N SER A 211 -3.97 16.33 44.31
CA SER A 211 -5.04 17.31 44.56
C SER A 211 -4.36 18.54 45.19
N GLY A 212 -4.07 19.53 44.38
CA GLY A 212 -3.59 20.82 44.86
C GLY A 212 -4.74 21.44 45.68
N GLN A 213 -4.50 21.62 46.97
CA GLN A 213 -5.29 22.52 47.77
C GLN A 213 -5.29 23.87 47.07
N GLY A 214 -6.41 24.28 46.52
CA GLY A 214 -6.63 25.65 46.08
C GLY A 214 -6.44 26.59 47.27
N PRO A 215 -5.88 27.80 47.07
CA PRO A 215 -5.81 28.81 48.08
C PRO A 215 -7.24 29.08 48.61
N ALA A 216 -7.36 29.17 49.93
CA ALA A 216 -8.60 29.59 50.59
C ALA A 216 -9.04 30.94 50.05
N PRO A 217 -10.35 31.19 49.89
CA PRO A 217 -10.83 32.50 49.56
C PRO A 217 -10.45 33.47 50.68
N GLU A 218 -9.75 34.55 50.31
CA GLU A 218 -9.52 35.71 51.16
C GLU A 218 -10.87 36.33 51.45
N GLU A 219 -11.19 36.49 52.74
CA GLU A 219 -12.33 37.24 53.21
C GLU A 219 -12.11 38.73 52.87
N PRO A 220 -13.12 39.47 52.43
CA PRO A 220 -12.97 40.90 52.18
C PRO A 220 -12.84 41.61 53.52
N ASP A 221 -11.77 42.38 53.68
CA ASP A 221 -11.58 43.35 54.77
C ASP A 221 -12.79 44.33 54.75
N GLU A 222 -13.53 44.33 55.83
CA GLU A 222 -14.49 45.38 56.12
C GLU A 222 -13.67 46.63 56.57
N ASP A 223 -13.48 47.57 55.61
CA ASP A 223 -13.01 48.87 55.95
C ASP A 223 -14.15 49.67 56.58
N ASP A 224 -13.99 49.85 57.88
CA ASP A 224 -14.78 50.81 58.66
C ASP A 224 -14.55 52.25 58.13
N ASP A 225 -15.55 52.79 57.50
CA ASP A 225 -15.68 54.23 57.28
C ASP A 225 -16.15 54.84 58.58
N ASP A 226 -15.21 55.45 59.28
CA ASP A 226 -15.54 56.45 60.33
C ASP A 226 -15.05 57.82 59.89
N ASP A 227 -16.10 58.61 59.69
CA ASP A 227 -16.28 60.03 59.99
C ASP A 227 -15.08 61.02 59.89
N ASP A 228 -15.42 62.10 59.32
CA ASP A 228 -15.45 63.47 59.86
C ASP A 228 -14.97 64.56 58.84
N ILE A 229 -15.90 65.51 58.68
CA ILE A 229 -15.82 66.89 58.28
C ILE A 229 -15.81 67.26 56.81
#